data_70a20eab9d54d46d33c34d1649c2a065
#
_entry.id   70a20eab9d54d46d33c34d1649c2a065
#
_cell.length_a   1.000
_cell.length_b   1.000
_cell.length_c   1.000
_cell.angle_alpha   90.00
_cell.angle_beta   90.00
_cell.angle_gamma   90.00
#
_symmetry.space_group_name_H-M   'P 1'
#
loop_
_entity.id
_entity.type
_entity.pdbx_description
1 polymer ?
#
loop_
_entity_poly.entity_id
_entity_poly.type
_entity_poly.pdbx_seq_one_letter_code
_entity_poly.pdbx_strand_id
1 'polypeptide(L)'
;MIDVFPREFAHTWLDLVETTPSLVFDPEVCRQQWTDLSRALPGVTLYYAVKSNPYPGLLQTIADEAGCFDVASAAEMKMLEQQGVHPSRMIHTHPIKTDVEIEKAVAAGVTTFVVDNVDELWKLIPHRHAIRVMLRLSFIAPDAPIDLSRKFGAPPQDTLSILDVANDS
;
A
#
# COMPACT_ATOMS: atom_id res chain seq x y z
N MET A 1 10.09 -27.71 3.07
CA MET A 1 9.80 -26.81 4.23
C MET A 1 10.88 -25.77 4.21
N ILE A 2 10.55 -24.53 3.87
CA ILE A 2 11.53 -23.43 3.86
C ILE A 2 11.61 -22.96 5.30
N ASP A 3 12.76 -23.16 5.97
CA ASP A 3 13.05 -22.55 7.27
C ASP A 3 13.16 -21.02 7.04
N VAL A 4 12.10 -20.31 7.32
CA VAL A 4 12.01 -18.85 7.11
C VAL A 4 12.77 -18.07 8.18
N PHE A 5 13.18 -18.74 9.27
CA PHE A 5 13.98 -18.13 10.34
C PHE A 5 15.23 -18.95 10.64
N PRO A 6 16.41 -18.32 10.73
CA PRO A 6 17.60 -18.99 11.26
C PRO A 6 17.31 -19.51 12.68
N ARG A 7 17.59 -20.78 12.95
CA ARG A 7 17.35 -21.42 14.26
C ARG A 7 18.04 -20.69 15.43
N GLU A 8 19.07 -19.95 15.16
CA GLU A 8 19.82 -19.13 16.12
C GLU A 8 18.98 -18.04 16.78
N PHE A 9 17.97 -17.52 16.07
CA PHE A 9 17.04 -16.51 16.61
C PHE A 9 15.90 -17.12 17.45
N ALA A 10 15.51 -18.36 17.20
CA ALA A 10 14.35 -18.98 17.85
C ALA A 10 14.49 -19.09 19.37
N HIS A 11 15.70 -19.35 19.89
CA HIS A 11 15.93 -19.52 21.32
C HIS A 11 15.81 -18.20 22.09
N THR A 12 16.25 -17.08 21.52
CA THR A 12 16.21 -15.76 22.18
C THR A 12 14.78 -15.24 22.32
N TRP A 13 13.88 -15.62 21.40
CA TRP A 13 12.49 -15.17 21.40
C TRP A 13 11.59 -15.97 22.35
N LEU A 14 11.86 -17.27 22.52
CA LEU A 14 11.09 -18.12 23.41
C LEU A 14 11.12 -17.65 24.85
N ASP A 15 12.24 -17.07 25.30
CA ASP A 15 12.41 -16.54 26.65
C ASP A 15 11.64 -15.22 26.89
N LEU A 16 11.18 -14.54 25.81
CA LEU A 16 10.40 -13.30 25.87
C LEU A 16 8.88 -13.55 25.79
N VAL A 17 8.46 -14.77 25.46
CA VAL A 17 7.05 -15.10 25.24
C VAL A 17 6.46 -15.70 26.51
N GLU A 18 5.59 -14.94 27.18
CA GLU A 18 4.91 -15.39 28.40
C GLU A 18 3.71 -16.30 28.11
N THR A 19 3.08 -16.13 26.94
CA THR A 19 1.86 -16.86 26.55
C THR A 19 1.87 -17.25 25.09
N THR A 20 1.10 -18.27 24.71
CA THR A 20 0.89 -18.70 23.33
C THR A 20 -0.60 -18.69 22.96
N PRO A 21 -1.01 -18.35 21.72
CA PRO A 21 -0.14 -17.94 20.61
C PRO A 21 0.40 -16.51 20.79
N SER A 22 1.62 -16.26 20.32
CA SER A 22 2.25 -14.94 20.33
C SER A 22 2.90 -14.63 18.98
N LEU A 23 2.85 -13.33 18.57
CA LEU A 23 3.57 -12.82 17.42
C LEU A 23 4.74 -11.97 17.96
N VAL A 24 5.93 -12.26 17.47
CA VAL A 24 7.14 -11.51 17.80
C VAL A 24 7.49 -10.61 16.63
N PHE A 25 7.66 -9.32 16.91
CA PHE A 25 8.14 -8.33 15.95
C PHE A 25 9.55 -7.90 16.33
N ASP A 26 10.49 -8.04 15.40
CA ASP A 26 11.85 -7.54 15.53
C ASP A 26 12.05 -6.36 14.56
N PRO A 27 12.25 -5.14 15.08
CA PRO A 27 12.45 -3.97 14.24
C PRO A 27 13.76 -4.04 13.44
N GLU A 28 14.79 -4.73 13.96
CA GLU A 28 16.07 -4.84 13.26
C GLU A 28 15.96 -5.77 12.05
N VAL A 29 15.28 -6.91 12.19
CA VAL A 29 14.96 -7.79 11.06
C VAL A 29 14.13 -7.06 10.01
N CYS A 30 13.12 -6.30 10.44
CA CYS A 30 12.30 -5.50 9.53
C CYS A 30 13.15 -4.49 8.75
N ARG A 31 14.02 -3.75 9.43
CA ARG A 31 14.93 -2.76 8.84
C ARG A 31 15.87 -3.39 7.83
N GLN A 32 16.45 -4.54 8.18
CA GLN A 32 17.35 -5.28 7.29
C GLN A 32 16.60 -5.73 6.02
N GLN A 33 15.41 -6.31 6.15
CA GLN A 33 14.60 -6.76 5.02
C GLN A 33 14.21 -5.60 4.10
N TRP A 34 13.82 -4.45 4.67
CA TRP A 34 13.52 -3.24 3.92
C TRP A 34 14.74 -2.74 3.11
N THR A 35 15.89 -2.71 3.77
CA THR A 35 17.15 -2.28 3.17
C THR A 35 17.58 -3.21 2.03
N ASP A 36 17.48 -4.51 2.23
CA ASP A 36 17.87 -5.50 1.23
C ASP A 36 16.96 -5.46 0.01
N LEU A 37 15.64 -5.29 0.22
CA LEU A 37 14.69 -5.11 -0.87
C LEU A 37 14.97 -3.81 -1.65
N SER A 38 15.24 -2.72 -0.94
CA SER A 38 15.57 -1.43 -1.57
C SER A 38 16.85 -1.50 -2.40
N ARG A 39 17.86 -2.22 -1.93
CA ARG A 39 19.10 -2.45 -2.70
C ARG A 39 18.89 -3.35 -3.90
N ALA A 40 18.05 -4.37 -3.80
CA ALA A 40 17.73 -5.28 -4.89
C ALA A 40 16.93 -4.62 -6.02
N LEU A 41 16.25 -3.51 -5.73
CA LEU A 41 15.40 -2.78 -6.68
C LEU A 41 15.84 -1.31 -6.81
N PRO A 42 17.02 -1.03 -7.35
CA PRO A 42 17.53 0.32 -7.48
C PRO A 42 16.63 1.16 -8.40
N GLY A 43 16.30 2.38 -7.96
CA GLY A 43 15.41 3.30 -8.70
C GLY A 43 13.91 3.00 -8.58
N VAL A 44 13.52 2.00 -7.78
CA VAL A 44 12.11 1.69 -7.49
C VAL A 44 11.74 2.29 -6.14
N THR A 45 10.63 3.03 -6.10
CA THR A 45 10.04 3.48 -4.84
C THR A 45 9.17 2.37 -4.26
N LEU A 46 9.50 1.94 -3.05
CA LEU A 46 8.76 0.89 -2.34
C LEU A 46 7.64 1.51 -1.52
N TYR A 47 6.44 0.94 -1.63
CA TYR A 47 5.28 1.31 -0.84
C TYR A 47 4.82 0.12 0.01
N TYR A 48 4.88 0.28 1.32
CA TYR A 48 4.39 -0.73 2.25
C TYR A 48 2.86 -0.70 2.35
N ALA A 49 2.20 -1.81 2.07
CA ALA A 49 0.74 -1.92 2.20
C ALA A 49 0.33 -2.04 3.68
N VAL A 50 -0.21 -0.96 4.25
CA VAL A 50 -0.58 -0.89 5.68
C VAL A 50 -1.52 -2.02 6.10
N LYS A 51 -2.47 -2.38 5.25
CA LYS A 51 -3.43 -3.47 5.47
C LYS A 51 -2.80 -4.85 5.72
N SER A 52 -1.53 -5.06 5.31
CA SER A 52 -0.87 -6.36 5.51
C SER A 52 -0.49 -6.59 6.96
N ASN A 53 -0.02 -5.56 7.65
CA ASN A 53 0.19 -5.55 9.10
C ASN A 53 0.26 -4.09 9.60
N PRO A 54 -0.81 -3.59 10.24
CA PRO A 54 -0.89 -2.21 10.73
C PRO A 54 -0.23 -2.00 12.11
N TYR A 55 0.65 -2.90 12.54
CA TYR A 55 1.33 -2.78 13.83
C TYR A 55 2.16 -1.49 13.91
N PRO A 56 1.91 -0.60 14.90
CA PRO A 56 2.56 0.71 14.95
C PRO A 56 4.08 0.65 14.94
N GLY A 57 4.70 -0.32 15.65
CA GLY A 57 6.15 -0.51 15.67
C GLY A 57 6.72 -0.84 14.28
N LEU A 58 6.01 -1.62 13.46
CA LEU A 58 6.38 -1.91 12.08
C LEU A 58 6.28 -0.68 11.20
N LEU A 59 5.17 0.06 11.29
CA LEU A 59 4.96 1.29 10.53
C LEU A 59 6.03 2.33 10.86
N GLN A 60 6.35 2.49 12.16
CA GLN A 60 7.41 3.39 12.60
C GLN A 60 8.78 2.97 12.04
N THR A 61 9.13 1.67 12.12
CA THR A 61 10.40 1.15 11.58
C THR A 61 10.55 1.48 10.10
N ILE A 62 9.49 1.26 9.28
CA ILE A 62 9.52 1.60 7.85
C ILE A 62 9.54 3.11 7.63
N ALA A 63 8.87 3.89 8.48
CA ALA A 63 8.88 5.35 8.41
C ALA A 63 10.27 5.92 8.65
N ASP A 64 11.01 5.38 9.62
CA ASP A 64 12.38 5.76 9.96
C ASP A 64 13.36 5.49 8.80
N GLU A 65 13.11 4.45 8.02
CA GLU A 65 13.87 4.13 6.79
C GLU A 65 13.40 4.93 5.56
N ALA A 66 12.71 6.03 5.76
CA ALA A 66 12.13 6.86 4.70
C ALA A 66 11.21 6.11 3.72
N GLY A 67 10.63 4.98 4.14
CA GLY A 67 9.70 4.18 3.33
C GLY A 67 8.40 4.90 3.01
N CYS A 68 7.79 4.57 1.88
CA CYS A 68 6.48 5.04 1.49
C CYS A 68 5.40 4.01 1.82
N PHE A 69 4.12 4.42 1.77
CA PHE A 69 3.01 3.59 2.24
C PHE A 69 1.87 3.55 1.23
N ASP A 70 1.30 2.36 1.08
CA ASP A 70 0.07 2.11 0.36
C ASP A 70 -1.08 2.04 1.37
N VAL A 71 -2.02 2.97 1.26
CA VAL A 71 -3.20 3.07 2.11
C VAL A 71 -4.47 2.72 1.35
N ALA A 72 -5.41 2.10 2.04
CA ALA A 72 -6.72 1.71 1.51
C ALA A 72 -7.87 2.42 2.21
N SER A 73 -7.62 3.23 3.25
CA SER A 73 -8.66 3.90 4.02
C SER A 73 -8.14 5.13 4.78
N ALA A 74 -9.06 6.01 5.18
CA ALA A 74 -8.75 7.14 6.05
C ALA A 74 -8.24 6.70 7.44
N ALA A 75 -8.62 5.52 7.91
CA ALA A 75 -8.12 4.99 9.18
C ALA A 75 -6.64 4.64 9.10
N GLU A 76 -6.20 4.01 8.01
CA GLU A 76 -4.79 3.70 7.75
C GLU A 76 -3.95 4.98 7.60
N MET A 77 -4.47 5.98 6.91
CA MET A 77 -3.81 7.31 6.81
C MET A 77 -3.58 7.90 8.20
N LYS A 78 -4.61 7.89 9.06
CA LYS A 78 -4.50 8.41 10.43
C LYS A 78 -3.48 7.65 11.27
N MET A 79 -3.35 6.34 11.10
CA MET A 79 -2.30 5.54 11.75
C MET A 79 -0.91 6.03 11.36
N LEU A 80 -0.67 6.32 10.08
CA LEU A 80 0.60 6.82 9.58
C LEU A 80 0.90 8.24 10.03
N GLU A 81 -0.10 9.12 10.06
CA GLU A 81 0.03 10.47 10.61
C GLU A 81 0.48 10.45 12.07
N GLN A 82 -0.05 9.51 12.88
CA GLN A 82 0.36 9.31 14.27
C GLN A 82 1.82 8.87 14.42
N GLN A 83 2.40 8.25 13.37
CA GLN A 83 3.82 7.89 13.28
C GLN A 83 4.67 9.01 12.63
N GLY A 84 4.10 10.21 12.42
CA GLY A 84 4.80 11.34 11.82
C GLY A 84 5.08 11.19 10.31
N VAL A 85 4.42 10.26 9.63
CA VAL A 85 4.59 10.08 8.18
C VAL A 85 3.89 11.20 7.44
N HIS A 86 4.66 11.93 6.60
CA HIS A 86 4.09 12.98 5.78
C HIS A 86 3.21 12.39 4.66
N PRO A 87 2.03 12.96 4.35
CA PRO A 87 1.09 12.41 3.36
C PRO A 87 1.65 12.26 1.94
N SER A 88 2.68 13.05 1.57
CA SER A 88 3.38 12.88 0.28
C SER A 88 4.09 11.53 0.13
N ARG A 89 4.25 10.78 1.22
CA ARG A 89 4.80 9.42 1.23
C ARG A 89 3.70 8.36 1.20
N MET A 90 2.45 8.75 0.95
CA MET A 90 1.29 7.86 0.88
C MET A 90 0.72 7.84 -0.54
N ILE A 91 0.28 6.66 -0.97
CA ILE A 91 -0.58 6.48 -2.15
C ILE A 91 -1.87 5.79 -1.73
N HIS A 92 -2.99 6.17 -2.33
CA HIS A 92 -4.28 5.55 -2.04
C HIS A 92 -4.62 4.56 -3.16
N THR A 93 -4.38 3.26 -2.92
CA THR A 93 -4.51 2.24 -3.97
C THR A 93 -5.83 1.49 -3.97
N HIS A 94 -6.71 1.66 -2.97
CA HIS A 94 -8.03 1.05 -3.04
C HIS A 94 -8.82 1.68 -4.22
N PRO A 95 -9.23 0.89 -5.23
CA PRO A 95 -9.85 1.47 -6.42
C PRO A 95 -11.23 2.06 -6.13
N ILE A 96 -11.97 1.54 -5.15
CA ILE A 96 -13.29 2.03 -4.76
C ILE A 96 -13.15 2.94 -3.54
N LYS A 97 -13.65 4.18 -3.64
CA LYS A 97 -13.55 5.21 -2.59
C LYS A 97 -14.87 5.97 -2.49
N THR A 98 -15.25 6.38 -1.29
CA THR A 98 -16.31 7.35 -1.10
C THR A 98 -15.80 8.77 -1.33
N ASP A 99 -16.68 9.72 -1.70
CA ASP A 99 -16.30 11.12 -1.87
C ASP A 99 -15.68 11.70 -0.58
N VAL A 100 -16.22 11.33 0.58
CA VAL A 100 -15.70 11.76 1.88
C VAL A 100 -14.27 11.22 2.13
N GLU A 101 -13.96 10.01 1.70
CA GLU A 101 -12.60 9.47 1.80
C GLU A 101 -11.63 10.19 0.87
N ILE A 102 -12.07 10.51 -0.35
CA ILE A 102 -11.28 11.30 -1.31
C ILE A 102 -11.00 12.69 -0.73
N GLU A 103 -12.02 13.39 -0.27
CA GLU A 103 -11.87 14.73 0.33
C GLU A 103 -10.89 14.73 1.50
N LYS A 104 -11.01 13.76 2.41
CA LYS A 104 -10.08 13.62 3.55
C LYS A 104 -8.65 13.34 3.11
N ALA A 105 -8.47 12.46 2.12
CA ALA A 105 -7.14 12.11 1.62
C ALA A 105 -6.47 13.30 0.92
N VAL A 106 -7.21 14.01 0.08
CA VAL A 106 -6.72 15.23 -0.60
C VAL A 106 -6.43 16.34 0.41
N ALA A 107 -7.32 16.59 1.37
CA ALA A 107 -7.12 17.58 2.42
C ALA A 107 -5.91 17.28 3.31
N ALA A 108 -5.62 16.00 3.56
CA ALA A 108 -4.42 15.57 4.26
C ALA A 108 -3.14 15.74 3.44
N GLY A 109 -3.22 15.85 2.09
CA GLY A 109 -2.09 16.02 1.21
C GLY A 109 -1.65 14.75 0.46
N VAL A 110 -2.48 13.71 0.41
CA VAL A 110 -2.25 12.56 -0.48
C VAL A 110 -2.50 13.00 -1.92
N THR A 111 -1.54 12.73 -2.79
CA THR A 111 -1.58 13.23 -4.18
C THR A 111 -1.72 12.12 -5.22
N THR A 112 -1.65 10.84 -4.85
CA THR A 112 -1.71 9.74 -5.82
C THR A 112 -2.83 8.77 -5.47
N PHE A 113 -3.73 8.56 -6.43
CA PHE A 113 -4.91 7.71 -6.29
C PHE A 113 -4.96 6.66 -7.40
N VAL A 114 -5.48 5.48 -7.08
CA VAL A 114 -5.72 4.41 -8.05
C VAL A 114 -7.20 4.33 -8.39
N VAL A 115 -7.50 4.16 -9.68
CA VAL A 115 -8.84 3.86 -10.20
C VAL A 115 -8.79 2.65 -11.12
N ASP A 116 -9.91 1.99 -11.31
CA ASP A 116 -10.06 0.87 -12.24
C ASP A 116 -11.34 0.94 -13.10
N ASN A 117 -12.07 2.04 -12.98
CA ASN A 117 -13.25 2.30 -13.80
C ASN A 117 -13.51 3.82 -13.92
N VAL A 118 -14.39 4.18 -14.84
CA VAL A 118 -14.72 5.58 -15.15
C VAL A 118 -15.48 6.26 -14.00
N ASP A 119 -16.36 5.54 -13.30
CA ASP A 119 -17.16 6.12 -12.22
C ASP A 119 -16.27 6.55 -11.04
N GLU A 120 -15.22 5.79 -10.76
CA GLU A 120 -14.23 6.18 -9.75
C GLU A 120 -13.38 7.37 -10.20
N LEU A 121 -13.04 7.44 -11.49
CA LEU A 121 -12.34 8.59 -12.06
C LEU A 121 -13.16 9.88 -11.95
N TRP A 122 -14.46 9.83 -12.23
CA TRP A 122 -15.36 10.99 -12.12
C TRP A 122 -15.35 11.64 -10.75
N LYS A 123 -15.23 10.85 -9.68
CA LYS A 123 -15.15 11.36 -8.30
C LYS A 123 -13.86 12.14 -8.02
N LEU A 124 -12.79 11.84 -8.77
CA LEU A 124 -11.48 12.48 -8.61
C LEU A 124 -11.33 13.77 -9.45
N ILE A 125 -12.13 13.97 -10.48
CA ILE A 125 -12.06 15.14 -11.37
C ILE A 125 -12.13 16.49 -10.63
N PRO A 126 -12.96 16.69 -9.60
CA PRO A 126 -12.95 17.94 -8.83
C PRO A 126 -11.59 18.30 -8.23
N HIS A 127 -10.74 17.30 -8.04
CA HIS A 127 -9.42 17.43 -7.41
C HIS A 127 -8.24 17.36 -8.40
N ARG A 128 -8.49 17.30 -9.73
CA ARG A 128 -7.50 17.02 -10.78
C ARG A 128 -6.22 17.87 -10.74
N HIS A 129 -6.32 19.10 -10.26
CA HIS A 129 -5.16 20.01 -10.19
C HIS A 129 -4.21 19.70 -9.02
N ALA A 130 -4.65 18.90 -8.04
CA ALA A 130 -3.91 18.56 -6.83
C ALA A 130 -3.43 17.11 -6.79
N ILE A 131 -3.89 16.27 -7.73
CA ILE A 131 -3.67 14.82 -7.66
C ILE A 131 -3.11 14.24 -8.97
N ARG A 132 -2.61 13.02 -8.85
CA ARG A 132 -2.25 12.12 -9.96
C ARG A 132 -3.10 10.87 -9.85
N VAL A 133 -3.51 10.35 -10.99
CA VAL A 133 -4.29 9.11 -11.06
C VAL A 133 -3.46 8.01 -11.70
N MET A 134 -3.48 6.83 -11.12
CA MET A 134 -2.92 5.59 -11.66
C MET A 134 -4.07 4.68 -12.06
N LEU A 135 -4.07 4.20 -13.29
CA LEU A 135 -5.04 3.21 -13.75
C LEU A 135 -4.56 1.80 -13.37
N ARG A 136 -5.39 1.10 -12.60
CA ARG A 136 -5.18 -0.31 -12.29
C ARG A 136 -5.75 -1.19 -13.38
N LEU A 137 -4.89 -1.97 -14.02
CA LEU A 137 -5.28 -2.95 -15.03
C LEU A 137 -5.45 -4.34 -14.42
N SER A 138 -6.34 -5.12 -15.01
CA SER A 138 -6.59 -6.52 -14.69
C SER A 138 -6.14 -7.40 -15.85
N PHE A 139 -5.35 -8.42 -15.54
CA PHE A 139 -4.93 -9.43 -16.51
C PHE A 139 -5.27 -10.82 -15.97
N ILE A 140 -5.82 -11.66 -16.84
CA ILE A 140 -6.06 -13.07 -16.52
C ILE A 140 -4.70 -13.77 -16.44
N ALA A 141 -4.43 -14.43 -15.33
CA ALA A 141 -3.26 -15.28 -15.12
C ALA A 141 -3.72 -16.74 -15.00
N PRO A 142 -3.77 -17.49 -16.12
CA PRO A 142 -4.35 -18.85 -16.14
C PRO A 142 -3.69 -19.83 -15.17
N ASP A 143 -2.40 -19.63 -14.89
CA ASP A 143 -1.59 -20.48 -14.02
C ASP A 143 -1.57 -20.01 -12.55
N ALA A 144 -2.27 -18.92 -12.22
CA ALA A 144 -2.31 -18.42 -10.85
C ALA A 144 -3.20 -19.33 -9.98
N PRO A 145 -2.77 -19.70 -8.77
CA PRO A 145 -3.58 -20.52 -7.84
C PRO A 145 -4.91 -19.85 -7.48
N ILE A 146 -4.94 -18.51 -7.50
CA ILE A 146 -6.13 -17.69 -7.24
C ILE A 146 -6.22 -16.63 -8.32
N ASP A 147 -7.31 -16.61 -9.09
CA ASP A 147 -7.58 -15.56 -10.07
C ASP A 147 -8.15 -14.32 -9.38
N LEU A 148 -7.31 -13.31 -9.17
CA LEU A 148 -7.69 -12.01 -8.63
C LEU A 148 -8.16 -11.01 -9.69
N SER A 149 -8.09 -11.36 -10.99
CA SER A 149 -8.51 -10.49 -12.10
C SER A 149 -10.00 -10.13 -12.05
N ARG A 150 -10.80 -10.98 -11.39
CA ARG A 150 -12.25 -10.80 -11.21
C ARG A 150 -12.61 -9.84 -10.08
N LYS A 151 -11.65 -9.45 -9.24
CA LYS A 151 -11.94 -8.63 -8.04
C LYS A 151 -11.74 -7.15 -8.30
N PHE A 152 -10.63 -6.78 -8.92
CA PHE A 152 -10.25 -5.40 -9.17
C PHE A 152 -9.42 -5.28 -10.45
N GLY A 153 -9.41 -4.07 -11.01
CA GLY A 153 -8.65 -3.70 -12.18
C GLY A 153 -9.51 -3.60 -13.43
N ALA A 154 -9.29 -2.55 -14.22
CA ALA A 154 -9.93 -2.39 -15.51
C ALA A 154 -9.46 -3.48 -16.47
N PRO A 155 -10.37 -4.17 -17.17
CA PRO A 155 -9.98 -5.07 -18.24
C PRO A 155 -9.34 -4.27 -19.39
N PRO A 156 -8.42 -4.86 -20.16
CA PRO A 156 -7.66 -4.13 -21.20
C PRO A 156 -8.53 -3.39 -22.21
N GLN A 157 -9.70 -3.91 -22.55
CA GLN A 157 -10.63 -3.27 -23.49
C GLN A 157 -11.21 -1.95 -22.99
N ASP A 158 -11.31 -1.75 -21.67
CA ASP A 158 -11.89 -0.54 -21.06
C ASP A 158 -10.83 0.54 -20.82
N THR A 159 -9.55 0.20 -21.00
CA THR A 159 -8.42 1.08 -20.71
C THR A 159 -8.49 2.40 -21.48
N LEU A 160 -8.76 2.33 -22.79
CA LEU A 160 -8.79 3.51 -23.65
C LEU A 160 -9.91 4.46 -23.26
N SER A 161 -11.10 3.97 -22.97
CA SER A 161 -12.23 4.81 -22.56
C SER A 161 -11.97 5.53 -21.23
N ILE A 162 -11.27 4.88 -20.28
CA ILE A 162 -10.89 5.52 -19.01
C ILE A 162 -9.83 6.62 -19.25
N LEU A 163 -8.84 6.36 -20.13
CA LEU A 163 -7.80 7.32 -20.46
C LEU A 163 -8.36 8.52 -21.24
N ASP A 164 -9.31 8.32 -22.16
CA ASP A 164 -9.97 9.39 -22.90
C ASP A 164 -10.69 10.35 -21.93
N VAL A 165 -11.47 9.80 -20.99
CA VAL A 165 -12.11 10.62 -19.94
C VAL A 165 -11.08 11.37 -19.09
N ALA A 166 -9.95 10.75 -18.76
CA ALA A 166 -8.91 11.40 -17.97
C ALA A 166 -8.22 12.56 -18.73
N ASN A 167 -8.07 12.45 -20.05
CA ASN A 167 -7.45 13.47 -20.88
C ASN A 167 -8.38 14.65 -21.18
N ASP A 168 -9.70 14.39 -21.26
CA ASP A 168 -10.71 15.40 -21.60
C ASP A 168 -11.15 16.22 -20.36
N SER A 169 -10.67 15.85 -19.17
CA SER A 169 -11.08 16.43 -17.88
C SER A 169 -10.00 17.32 -17.26
#